data_8f95150c8314f8d79930a19a89a1e750
#
_entry.id   8f95150c8314f8d79930a19a89a1e750
#
_cell.length_a   1.000
_cell.length_b   1.000
_cell.length_c   1.000
_cell.angle_alpha   90.00
_cell.angle_beta   90.00
_cell.angle_gamma   90.00
#
_symmetry.space_group_name_H-M   'P 1'
#
loop_
_entity.id
_entity.type
_entity.pdbx_description
1 polymer ?
#
loop_
_entity_poly.entity_id
_entity_poly.type
_entity_poly.pdbx_seq_one_letter_code
_entity_poly.pdbx_strand_id
1 'polypeptide(L)'
;CSDHEVNLKTMLFDEVRSGRITVEQRNQVLTEIQQDVCEHVLMNNREQGLLLSLDEIRSEVDPFSIERTMMILEDRGVLDREAESLPTQEELTTRHVDGIGLFRPELAIVAAHAKMDVYQRLLLQPVGRVDELRFLREYFPAAIRSRFADAIEKHQLGREIAMTVLTNRIVDRAGSFFFLDM
;
A
#
# COMPACT_ATOMS: atom_id res chain seq x y z
N CYS A 1 -15.46 4.50 3.61
CA CYS A 1 -15.01 5.08 2.34
C CYS A 1 -13.62 4.57 2.04
N SER A 2 -13.36 4.03 0.85
CA SER A 2 -12.04 3.58 0.43
C SER A 2 -11.42 4.60 -0.52
N ASP A 3 -10.09 4.61 -0.61
CA ASP A 3 -9.36 5.40 -1.59
C ASP A 3 -9.75 5.03 -3.04
N HIS A 4 -10.06 3.77 -3.30
CA HIS A 4 -10.63 3.33 -4.59
C HIS A 4 -11.87 4.11 -4.97
N GLU A 5 -12.82 4.27 -4.04
CA GLU A 5 -14.05 5.03 -4.27
C GLU A 5 -13.76 6.51 -4.54
N VAL A 6 -12.85 7.10 -3.76
CA VAL A 6 -12.48 8.52 -3.92
C VAL A 6 -11.84 8.77 -5.27
N ASN A 7 -10.86 7.95 -5.66
CA ASN A 7 -10.14 8.11 -6.93
C ASN A 7 -11.06 7.86 -8.14
N LEU A 8 -11.96 6.88 -8.05
CA LEU A 8 -12.99 6.67 -9.07
C LEU A 8 -13.91 7.87 -9.22
N LYS A 9 -14.40 8.43 -8.11
CA LYS A 9 -15.26 9.62 -8.12
C LYS A 9 -14.54 10.83 -8.69
N THR A 10 -13.26 11.02 -8.37
CA THR A 10 -12.43 12.11 -8.91
C THR A 10 -12.32 11.99 -10.43
N MET A 11 -11.96 10.82 -10.96
CA MET A 11 -11.87 10.56 -12.39
C MET A 11 -13.21 10.81 -13.11
N LEU A 12 -14.29 10.24 -12.59
CA LEU A 12 -15.62 10.39 -13.20
C LEU A 12 -16.18 11.81 -13.06
N PHE A 13 -15.77 12.57 -12.06
CA PHE A 13 -16.12 13.98 -11.94
C PHE A 13 -15.55 14.80 -13.11
N ASP A 14 -14.28 14.56 -13.48
CA ASP A 14 -13.66 15.24 -14.62
C ASP A 14 -14.33 14.86 -15.95
N GLU A 15 -14.80 13.62 -16.09
CA GLU A 15 -15.58 13.18 -17.24
C GLU A 15 -16.94 13.92 -17.36
N VAL A 16 -17.63 14.10 -16.23
CA VAL A 16 -18.88 14.89 -16.19
C VAL A 16 -18.61 16.36 -16.51
N ARG A 17 -17.58 16.95 -15.87
CA ARG A 17 -17.23 18.37 -16.07
C ARG A 17 -16.85 18.69 -17.51
N SER A 18 -16.24 17.75 -18.22
CA SER A 18 -15.89 17.88 -19.63
C SER A 18 -17.05 17.59 -20.60
N GLY A 19 -18.21 17.17 -20.08
CA GLY A 19 -19.40 16.84 -20.89
C GLY A 19 -19.31 15.49 -21.63
N ARG A 20 -18.33 14.65 -21.32
CA ARG A 20 -18.18 13.32 -21.93
C ARG A 20 -19.19 12.31 -21.43
N ILE A 21 -19.63 12.46 -20.17
CA ILE A 21 -20.74 11.70 -19.60
C ILE A 21 -21.68 12.62 -18.83
N THR A 22 -22.95 12.18 -18.63
CA THR A 22 -23.90 12.88 -17.77
C THR A 22 -23.75 12.46 -16.31
N VAL A 23 -24.40 13.19 -15.39
CA VAL A 23 -24.46 12.83 -13.96
C VAL A 23 -25.15 11.47 -13.77
N GLU A 24 -26.20 11.20 -14.54
CA GLU A 24 -26.94 9.94 -14.50
C GLU A 24 -26.05 8.78 -14.94
N GLN A 25 -25.29 8.95 -16.04
CA GLN A 25 -24.34 7.95 -16.52
C GLN A 25 -23.22 7.69 -15.49
N ARG A 26 -22.69 8.74 -14.84
CA ARG A 26 -21.74 8.58 -13.73
C ARG A 26 -22.33 7.75 -12.60
N ASN A 27 -23.56 8.05 -12.16
CA ASN A 27 -24.22 7.33 -11.08
C ASN A 27 -24.44 5.86 -11.43
N GLN A 28 -24.84 5.59 -12.68
CA GLN A 28 -24.97 4.23 -13.18
C GLN A 28 -23.64 3.47 -13.14
N VAL A 29 -22.54 4.06 -13.62
CA VAL A 29 -21.19 3.45 -13.55
C VAL A 29 -20.80 3.14 -12.12
N LEU A 30 -20.99 4.06 -11.17
CA LEU A 30 -20.68 3.83 -9.76
C LEU A 30 -21.48 2.67 -9.15
N THR A 31 -22.74 2.50 -9.56
CA THR A 31 -23.57 1.37 -9.14
C THR A 31 -23.08 0.06 -9.75
N GLU A 32 -22.72 0.05 -11.02
CA GLU A 32 -22.24 -1.14 -11.75
C GLU A 32 -20.93 -1.71 -11.14
N ILE A 33 -20.03 -0.84 -10.66
CA ILE A 33 -18.71 -1.24 -10.16
C ILE A 33 -18.64 -1.38 -8.64
N GLN A 34 -19.74 -1.20 -7.92
CA GLN A 34 -19.75 -1.25 -6.45
C GLN A 34 -19.21 -2.58 -5.92
N GLN A 35 -19.63 -3.68 -6.52
CA GLN A 35 -19.18 -5.02 -6.11
C GLN A 35 -17.67 -5.19 -6.38
N ASP A 36 -17.17 -4.78 -7.54
CA ASP A 36 -15.76 -4.87 -7.89
C ASP A 36 -14.88 -4.07 -6.91
N VAL A 37 -15.32 -2.88 -6.49
CA VAL A 37 -14.63 -2.06 -5.49
C VAL A 37 -14.59 -2.77 -4.14
N CYS A 38 -15.70 -3.37 -3.70
CA CYS A 38 -15.74 -4.15 -2.46
C CYS A 38 -14.75 -5.33 -2.51
N GLU A 39 -14.71 -6.05 -3.62
CA GLU A 39 -13.79 -7.19 -3.81
C GLU A 39 -12.33 -6.74 -3.77
N HIS A 40 -11.96 -5.62 -4.39
CA HIS A 40 -10.62 -5.05 -4.32
C HIS A 40 -10.23 -4.69 -2.88
N VAL A 41 -11.12 -4.04 -2.13
CA VAL A 41 -10.87 -3.67 -0.73
C VAL A 41 -10.67 -4.93 0.15
N LEU A 42 -11.53 -5.94 -0.02
CA LEU A 42 -11.41 -7.20 0.71
C LEU A 42 -10.13 -7.96 0.35
N MET A 43 -9.72 -7.94 -0.92
CA MET A 43 -8.47 -8.55 -1.36
C MET A 43 -7.27 -7.84 -0.72
N ASN A 44 -7.21 -6.51 -0.72
CA ASN A 44 -6.16 -5.74 -0.08
C ASN A 44 -6.08 -6.04 1.43
N ASN A 45 -7.21 -6.10 2.12
CA ASN A 45 -7.26 -6.49 3.55
C ASN A 45 -6.70 -7.89 3.79
N ARG A 46 -7.02 -8.84 2.90
CA ARG A 46 -6.52 -10.22 2.99
C ARG A 46 -5.01 -10.27 2.78
N GLU A 47 -4.48 -9.57 1.80
CA GLU A 47 -3.04 -9.50 1.52
C GLU A 47 -2.27 -8.87 2.69
N GLN A 48 -2.77 -7.79 3.27
CA GLN A 48 -2.20 -7.17 4.47
C GLN A 48 -2.27 -8.11 5.68
N GLY A 49 -3.38 -8.81 5.86
CA GLY A 49 -3.52 -9.81 6.92
C GLY A 49 -2.52 -10.97 6.78
N LEU A 50 -2.27 -11.41 5.55
CA LEU A 50 -1.28 -12.44 5.25
C LEU A 50 0.15 -11.92 5.50
N LEU A 51 0.48 -10.70 5.06
CA LEU A 51 1.75 -10.05 5.36
C LEU A 51 2.05 -10.09 6.85
N LEU A 52 1.13 -9.61 7.69
CA LEU A 52 1.32 -9.57 9.14
C LEU A 52 1.50 -10.97 9.74
N SER A 53 0.77 -11.98 9.23
CA SER A 53 0.93 -13.36 9.71
C SER A 53 2.27 -13.96 9.33
N LEU A 54 2.80 -13.64 8.16
CA LEU A 54 4.13 -14.09 7.74
C LEU A 54 5.24 -13.34 8.50
N ASP A 55 5.06 -12.05 8.73
CA ASP A 55 6.03 -11.25 9.46
C ASP A 55 6.06 -11.62 10.95
N GLU A 56 4.94 -12.05 11.54
CA GLU A 56 4.88 -12.62 12.89
C GLU A 56 5.81 -13.84 13.00
N ILE A 57 5.65 -14.82 12.10
CA ILE A 57 6.52 -16.00 12.05
C ILE A 57 7.98 -15.62 11.81
N ARG A 58 8.26 -14.70 10.90
CA ARG A 58 9.62 -14.21 10.61
C ARG A 58 10.25 -13.55 11.82
N SER A 59 9.47 -12.80 12.59
CA SER A 59 9.94 -12.10 13.79
C SER A 59 10.36 -13.04 14.92
N GLU A 60 9.73 -14.20 14.99
CA GLU A 60 10.10 -15.26 15.95
C GLU A 60 11.38 -16.00 15.51
N VAL A 61 11.52 -16.23 14.19
CA VAL A 61 12.65 -16.99 13.61
C VAL A 61 13.93 -16.15 13.50
N ASP A 62 13.78 -14.90 13.06
CA ASP A 62 14.88 -13.94 12.87
C ASP A 62 14.54 -12.56 13.42
N PRO A 63 14.63 -12.43 14.73
CA PRO A 63 14.31 -11.18 15.41
C PRO A 63 15.31 -10.05 15.12
N PHE A 64 16.52 -10.35 14.70
CA PHE A 64 17.50 -9.33 14.32
C PHE A 64 17.12 -8.60 13.02
N SER A 65 16.43 -9.25 12.10
CA SER A 65 15.93 -8.62 10.89
C SER A 65 14.92 -7.51 11.18
N ILE A 66 14.03 -7.72 12.14
CA ILE A 66 13.06 -6.70 12.58
C ILE A 66 13.73 -5.51 13.22
N GLU A 67 14.61 -5.79 14.16
CA GLU A 67 15.36 -4.76 14.86
C GLU A 67 16.12 -3.89 13.87
N ARG A 68 16.87 -4.53 12.96
CA ARG A 68 17.59 -3.84 11.89
C ARG A 68 16.66 -3.02 11.00
N THR A 69 15.47 -3.54 10.67
CA THR A 69 14.47 -2.78 9.89
C THR A 69 14.03 -1.53 10.62
N MET A 70 13.68 -1.63 11.90
CA MET A 70 13.31 -0.47 12.71
C MET A 70 14.45 0.56 12.78
N MET A 71 15.70 0.12 13.04
CA MET A 71 16.87 1.01 13.05
C MET A 71 17.03 1.75 11.71
N ILE A 72 16.89 1.06 10.58
CA ILE A 72 16.99 1.70 9.25
C ILE A 72 15.89 2.74 9.05
N LEU A 73 14.65 2.45 9.48
CA LEU A 73 13.54 3.39 9.37
C LEU A 73 13.72 4.60 10.30
N GLU A 74 14.29 4.39 11.51
CA GLU A 74 14.67 5.46 12.44
C GLU A 74 15.79 6.34 11.85
N ASP A 75 16.86 5.74 11.33
CA ASP A 75 17.99 6.46 10.71
C ASP A 75 17.54 7.31 9.51
N ARG A 76 16.48 6.88 8.82
CA ARG A 76 15.85 7.61 7.71
C ARG A 76 14.85 8.67 8.18
N GLY A 77 14.57 8.75 9.47
CA GLY A 77 13.57 9.67 10.04
C GLY A 77 12.13 9.34 9.65
N VAL A 78 11.87 8.09 9.23
CA VAL A 78 10.53 7.62 8.84
C VAL A 78 9.79 7.05 10.04
N LEU A 79 10.49 6.45 11.00
CA LEU A 79 9.94 5.85 12.20
C LEU A 79 10.46 6.58 13.44
N ASP A 80 9.58 6.84 14.40
CA ASP A 80 9.90 7.23 15.76
C ASP A 80 9.35 6.15 16.69
N ARG A 81 10.25 5.30 17.19
CA ARG A 81 9.91 4.13 17.99
C ARG A 81 9.21 4.49 19.31
N GLU A 82 9.63 5.59 19.95
CA GLU A 82 9.03 6.07 21.19
C GLU A 82 7.60 6.61 20.95
N ALA A 83 7.43 7.45 19.93
CA ALA A 83 6.12 8.00 19.56
C ALA A 83 5.12 6.91 19.19
N GLU A 84 5.56 5.85 18.53
CA GLU A 84 4.73 4.72 18.10
C GLU A 84 4.57 3.65 19.19
N SER A 85 5.17 3.84 20.36
CA SER A 85 5.12 2.87 21.47
C SER A 85 5.62 1.47 21.08
N LEU A 86 6.61 1.42 20.21
CA LEU A 86 7.29 0.17 19.83
C LEU A 86 8.33 -0.22 20.89
N PRO A 87 8.65 -1.52 21.02
CA PRO A 87 9.59 -1.98 22.03
C PRO A 87 10.99 -1.40 21.83
N THR A 88 11.63 -1.10 22.94
CA THR A 88 13.04 -0.71 22.97
C THR A 88 13.95 -1.90 22.60
N GLN A 89 15.22 -1.59 22.33
CA GLN A 89 16.24 -2.60 22.08
C GLN A 89 16.36 -3.61 23.25
N GLU A 90 16.29 -3.14 24.49
CA GLU A 90 16.41 -3.97 25.69
C GLU A 90 15.18 -4.90 25.84
N GLU A 91 14.00 -4.37 25.59
CA GLU A 91 12.75 -5.15 25.58
C GLU A 91 12.76 -6.23 24.50
N LEU A 92 13.21 -5.92 23.29
CA LEU A 92 13.36 -6.90 22.22
C LEU A 92 14.34 -7.99 22.58
N THR A 93 15.49 -7.63 23.14
CA THR A 93 16.50 -8.61 23.60
C THR A 93 15.92 -9.55 24.64
N THR A 94 15.13 -9.01 25.58
CA THR A 94 14.46 -9.81 26.61
C THR A 94 13.42 -10.76 26.01
N ARG A 95 12.56 -10.26 25.11
CA ARG A 95 11.57 -11.08 24.40
C ARG A 95 12.22 -12.20 23.61
N HIS A 96 13.38 -11.96 23.02
CA HIS A 96 14.13 -12.94 22.24
C HIS A 96 14.57 -14.15 23.05
N VAL A 97 15.02 -13.91 24.28
CA VAL A 97 15.41 -14.99 25.20
C VAL A 97 14.22 -15.94 25.44
N ASP A 98 13.00 -15.37 25.43
CA ASP A 98 11.74 -16.11 25.63
C ASP A 98 11.15 -16.65 24.31
N GLY A 99 11.81 -16.45 23.17
CA GLY A 99 11.32 -16.86 21.84
C GLY A 99 10.11 -16.05 21.35
N ILE A 100 9.95 -14.82 21.87
CA ILE A 100 8.82 -13.92 21.54
C ILE A 100 9.32 -12.86 20.56
N GLY A 101 8.64 -12.76 19.41
CA GLY A 101 8.85 -11.70 18.42
C GLY A 101 8.06 -10.42 18.72
N LEU A 102 7.83 -9.63 17.68
CA LEU A 102 6.91 -8.50 17.74
C LEU A 102 5.46 -8.98 17.77
N PHE A 103 4.64 -8.28 18.53
CA PHE A 103 3.20 -8.50 18.49
C PHE A 103 2.57 -7.94 17.22
N ARG A 104 1.45 -8.52 16.80
CA ARG A 104 0.76 -8.16 15.57
C ARG A 104 0.47 -6.65 15.41
N PRO A 105 0.06 -5.89 16.44
CA PRO A 105 -0.06 -4.43 16.33
C PRO A 105 1.27 -3.72 16.07
N GLU A 106 2.35 -4.15 16.71
CA GLU A 106 3.69 -3.61 16.51
C GLU A 106 4.19 -3.89 15.08
N LEU A 107 3.97 -5.11 14.58
CA LEU A 107 4.24 -5.47 13.19
C LEU A 107 3.46 -4.61 12.19
N ALA A 108 2.20 -4.30 12.49
CA ALA A 108 1.38 -3.44 11.63
C ALA A 108 1.96 -2.02 11.53
N ILE A 109 2.48 -1.47 12.62
CA ILE A 109 3.15 -0.18 12.65
C ILE A 109 4.43 -0.21 11.80
N VAL A 110 5.30 -1.21 12.02
CA VAL A 110 6.54 -1.36 11.23
C VAL A 110 6.22 -1.53 9.73
N ALA A 111 5.22 -2.35 9.40
CA ALA A 111 4.78 -2.53 8.01
C ALA A 111 4.26 -1.24 7.37
N ALA A 112 3.53 -0.42 8.11
CA ALA A 112 3.04 0.87 7.63
C ALA A 112 4.19 1.82 7.32
N HIS A 113 5.15 1.97 8.24
CA HIS A 113 6.32 2.82 8.03
C HIS A 113 7.23 2.30 6.91
N ALA A 114 7.40 0.98 6.80
CA ALA A 114 8.10 0.36 5.68
C ALA A 114 7.43 0.68 4.34
N LYS A 115 6.11 0.57 4.25
CA LYS A 115 5.36 0.96 3.05
C LYS A 115 5.53 2.45 2.73
N MET A 116 5.52 3.33 3.73
CA MET A 116 5.73 4.76 3.53
C MET A 116 7.14 5.06 2.97
N ASP A 117 8.18 4.44 3.51
CA ASP A 117 9.57 4.60 3.01
C ASP A 117 9.69 4.15 1.54
N VAL A 118 9.17 2.96 1.22
CA VAL A 118 9.18 2.47 -0.17
C VAL A 118 8.43 3.39 -1.11
N TYR A 119 7.24 3.78 -0.74
CA TYR A 119 6.41 4.67 -1.54
C TYR A 119 7.13 5.99 -1.86
N GLN A 120 7.70 6.64 -0.85
CA GLN A 120 8.45 7.89 -1.04
C GLN A 120 9.64 7.70 -1.97
N ARG A 121 10.38 6.61 -1.80
CA ARG A 121 11.54 6.30 -2.66
C ARG A 121 11.12 5.99 -4.10
N LEU A 122 10.04 5.25 -4.30
CA LEU A 122 9.50 4.97 -5.64
C LEU A 122 8.99 6.23 -6.35
N LEU A 123 8.42 7.19 -5.61
CA LEU A 123 8.04 8.49 -6.18
C LEU A 123 9.24 9.28 -6.73
N LEU A 124 10.41 9.14 -6.11
CA LEU A 124 11.62 9.82 -6.52
C LEU A 124 12.39 9.09 -7.66
N GLN A 125 12.10 7.80 -7.88
CA GLN A 125 12.78 7.00 -8.90
C GLN A 125 12.13 7.18 -10.28
N PRO A 126 12.93 7.13 -11.37
CA PRO A 126 12.39 7.15 -12.73
C PRO A 126 11.77 5.77 -13.06
N VAL A 127 10.49 5.59 -12.77
CA VAL A 127 9.74 4.43 -13.24
C VAL A 127 9.31 4.66 -14.69
N GLY A 128 9.54 3.67 -15.55
CA GLY A 128 9.15 3.77 -16.95
C GLY A 128 7.65 3.98 -17.14
N ARG A 129 7.25 4.85 -18.07
CA ARG A 129 5.83 5.19 -18.30
C ARG A 129 4.96 3.96 -18.59
N VAL A 130 5.49 2.95 -19.26
CA VAL A 130 4.76 1.70 -19.58
C VAL A 130 4.40 0.94 -18.30
N ASP A 131 5.36 0.81 -17.37
CA ASP A 131 5.13 0.14 -16.08
C ASP A 131 4.22 0.96 -15.19
N GLU A 132 4.41 2.27 -15.14
CA GLU A 132 3.51 3.18 -14.40
C GLU A 132 2.05 3.02 -14.86
N LEU A 133 1.80 3.06 -16.17
CA LEU A 133 0.46 2.88 -16.73
C LEU A 133 -0.12 1.49 -16.45
N ARG A 134 0.72 0.45 -16.43
CA ARG A 134 0.29 -0.90 -16.06
C ARG A 134 -0.25 -0.93 -14.63
N PHE A 135 0.50 -0.43 -13.66
CA PHE A 135 0.09 -0.39 -12.26
C PHE A 135 -1.12 0.53 -12.05
N LEU A 136 -1.15 1.68 -12.71
CA LEU A 136 -2.29 2.58 -12.66
C LEU A 136 -3.58 1.90 -13.16
N ARG A 137 -3.52 1.20 -14.29
CA ARG A 137 -4.69 0.49 -14.83
C ARG A 137 -5.15 -0.65 -13.92
N GLU A 138 -4.23 -1.37 -13.30
CA GLU A 138 -4.54 -2.46 -12.36
C GLU A 138 -5.35 -1.99 -11.14
N TYR A 139 -5.12 -0.76 -10.69
CA TYR A 139 -5.84 -0.17 -9.57
C TYR A 139 -7.35 -0.05 -9.82
N PHE A 140 -7.77 0.22 -11.05
CA PHE A 140 -9.17 0.43 -11.40
C PHE A 140 -9.87 -0.90 -11.72
N PRO A 141 -11.19 -1.04 -11.42
CA PRO A 141 -11.98 -2.22 -11.76
C PRO A 141 -11.93 -2.57 -13.26
N ALA A 142 -11.89 -3.86 -13.58
CA ALA A 142 -11.78 -4.32 -14.97
C ALA A 142 -12.90 -3.80 -15.87
N ALA A 143 -14.12 -3.68 -15.33
CA ALA A 143 -15.31 -3.22 -16.05
C ALA A 143 -15.19 -1.82 -16.65
N ILE A 144 -14.34 -0.95 -16.06
CA ILE A 144 -14.19 0.43 -16.52
C ILE A 144 -12.89 0.71 -17.26
N ARG A 145 -11.91 -0.22 -17.21
CA ARG A 145 -10.58 0.00 -17.80
C ARG A 145 -10.61 0.34 -19.27
N SER A 146 -11.46 -0.35 -20.07
CA SER A 146 -11.60 -0.09 -21.50
C SER A 146 -12.46 1.14 -21.78
N ARG A 147 -13.52 1.33 -20.99
CA ARG A 147 -14.48 2.42 -21.18
C ARG A 147 -13.89 3.78 -20.86
N PHE A 148 -13.00 3.86 -19.87
CA PHE A 148 -12.38 5.08 -19.36
C PHE A 148 -10.85 5.07 -19.45
N ALA A 149 -10.28 4.37 -20.43
CA ALA A 149 -8.82 4.23 -20.56
C ALA A 149 -8.10 5.58 -20.56
N ASP A 150 -8.56 6.53 -21.35
CA ASP A 150 -7.98 7.87 -21.45
C ASP A 150 -8.10 8.67 -20.15
N ALA A 151 -9.22 8.52 -19.43
CA ALA A 151 -9.44 9.20 -18.15
C ALA A 151 -8.52 8.62 -17.06
N ILE A 152 -8.34 7.30 -17.05
CA ILE A 152 -7.41 6.61 -16.15
C ILE A 152 -5.98 7.11 -16.42
N GLU A 153 -5.54 7.16 -17.67
CA GLU A 153 -4.17 7.57 -18.03
C GLU A 153 -3.88 9.05 -17.72
N LYS A 154 -4.92 9.87 -17.65
CA LYS A 154 -4.86 11.31 -17.32
C LYS A 154 -5.24 11.62 -15.88
N HIS A 155 -5.40 10.59 -15.03
CA HIS A 155 -5.77 10.78 -13.63
C HIS A 155 -4.76 11.70 -12.93
N GLN A 156 -5.25 12.70 -12.18
CA GLN A 156 -4.42 13.72 -11.53
C GLN A 156 -3.38 13.11 -10.59
N LEU A 157 -3.72 12.01 -9.90
CA LEU A 157 -2.86 11.25 -8.99
C LEU A 157 -2.38 9.94 -9.63
N GLY A 158 -2.24 9.90 -10.96
CA GLY A 158 -1.94 8.65 -11.67
C GLY A 158 -0.62 8.01 -11.23
N ARG A 159 0.42 8.83 -11.02
CA ARG A 159 1.72 8.37 -10.54
C ARG A 159 1.65 7.88 -9.09
N GLU A 160 1.01 8.63 -8.23
CA GLU A 160 0.84 8.30 -6.80
C GLU A 160 0.07 6.98 -6.64
N ILE A 161 -1.00 6.79 -7.41
CA ILE A 161 -1.77 5.55 -7.43
C ILE A 161 -0.91 4.37 -7.92
N ALA A 162 -0.19 4.55 -9.03
CA ALA A 162 0.68 3.50 -9.57
C ALA A 162 1.78 3.10 -8.58
N MET A 163 2.40 4.07 -7.90
CA MET A 163 3.42 3.81 -6.88
C MET A 163 2.83 3.15 -5.63
N THR A 164 1.60 3.49 -5.23
CA THR A 164 0.90 2.80 -4.14
C THR A 164 0.67 1.32 -4.48
N VAL A 165 0.20 1.01 -5.70
CA VAL A 165 0.02 -0.38 -6.15
C VAL A 165 1.35 -1.14 -6.15
N LEU A 166 2.41 -0.52 -6.65
CA LEU A 166 3.74 -1.12 -6.69
C LEU A 166 4.29 -1.34 -5.26
N THR A 167 4.16 -0.35 -4.38
CA THR A 167 4.56 -0.45 -2.97
C THR A 167 3.88 -1.63 -2.28
N ASN A 168 2.55 -1.72 -2.36
CA ASN A 168 1.81 -2.82 -1.77
C ASN A 168 2.29 -4.16 -2.33
N ARG A 169 2.45 -4.25 -3.66
CA ARG A 169 2.92 -5.48 -4.31
C ARG A 169 4.31 -5.92 -3.83
N ILE A 170 5.23 -4.96 -3.61
CA ILE A 170 6.57 -5.25 -3.09
C ILE A 170 6.48 -5.71 -1.64
N VAL A 171 5.89 -4.89 -0.76
CA VAL A 171 5.92 -5.14 0.68
C VAL A 171 5.06 -6.36 1.05
N ASP A 172 3.85 -6.49 0.48
CA ASP A 172 2.95 -7.61 0.80
C ASP A 172 3.52 -8.98 0.36
N ARG A 173 4.42 -9.00 -0.63
CA ARG A 173 5.09 -10.23 -1.09
C ARG A 173 6.44 -10.48 -0.45
N ALA A 174 7.25 -9.44 -0.29
CA ALA A 174 8.59 -9.58 0.23
C ALA A 174 8.64 -9.59 1.78
N GLY A 175 7.64 -8.99 2.42
CA GLY A 175 7.61 -8.73 3.87
C GLY A 175 8.11 -7.34 4.22
N SER A 176 7.82 -6.92 5.46
CA SER A 176 8.25 -5.61 5.98
C SER A 176 9.76 -5.50 6.19
N PHE A 177 10.46 -6.63 6.25
CA PHE A 177 11.90 -6.73 6.52
C PHE A 177 12.78 -6.80 5.28
N PHE A 178 12.17 -6.68 4.11
CA PHE A 178 12.84 -6.75 2.81
C PHE A 178 13.86 -5.62 2.56
N PHE A 179 13.76 -4.51 3.29
CA PHE A 179 14.53 -3.28 3.04
C PHE A 179 16.00 -3.31 3.43
N LEU A 180 16.48 -4.40 3.95
CA LEU A 180 17.80 -4.49 4.55
C LEU A 180 18.94 -4.38 3.54
N ASP A 181 18.69 -4.72 2.28
CA ASP A 181 19.71 -4.87 1.25
C ASP A 181 19.54 -3.89 0.06
N MET A 182 18.68 -2.86 0.17
CA MET A 182 18.50 -1.80 -0.82
C MET A 182 19.07 -0.45 -0.31
#